data_fb60ddaa0ae08e2d287a63ab385a1075
#
_entry.id   fb60ddaa0ae08e2d287a63ab385a1075
#
_cell.length_a   1.000
_cell.length_b   1.000
_cell.length_c   1.000
_cell.angle_alpha   90.00
_cell.angle_beta   90.00
_cell.angle_gamma   90.00
#
_symmetry.space_group_name_H-M   'P 1'
#
loop_
_entity.id
_entity.type
_entity.pdbx_description
1 polymer ?
#
loop_
_entity_poly.entity_id
_entity_poly.type
_entity_poly.pdbx_seq_one_letter_code
_entity_poly.pdbx_strand_id
1 'polypeptide(L)'
;LKRTPMEWMYMGHLNFRPLDGGRIVYSAPCTPAATRIFANVPEHARSGGDLDEAITFLEALVEDPSLHTRFSAGQFIPEAVFAIDYMTDNQGWAHSLQLHPDGYAHYVAHRPAQLPHGVRWIRRTPDEDALGLWLPATAEHGGYTAEKEKGFVGRLAAGESVAWQIEAGLMAPDEAETKAAAIEAILQTVGR
;
A
#
# COMPACT_ATOMS: atom_id res chain seq x y z
N LEU A 1 11.02 -17.60 -22.62
CA LEU A 1 11.05 -16.36 -23.43
C LEU A 1 9.93 -16.43 -24.48
N LYS A 2 9.01 -15.46 -24.47
CA LYS A 2 8.00 -15.33 -25.54
C LYS A 2 8.66 -14.86 -26.86
N ARG A 3 8.22 -15.44 -27.96
CA ARG A 3 8.69 -15.06 -29.32
C ARG A 3 7.83 -13.98 -29.97
N THR A 4 6.75 -13.55 -29.29
CA THR A 4 5.83 -12.49 -29.74
C THR A 4 5.77 -11.39 -28.69
N PRO A 5 5.48 -10.14 -29.07
CA PRO A 5 5.24 -9.07 -28.11
C PRO A 5 4.13 -9.44 -27.11
N MET A 6 4.23 -8.91 -25.91
CA MET A 6 3.19 -9.12 -24.88
C MET A 6 2.86 -7.83 -24.17
N GLU A 7 1.61 -7.68 -23.81
CA GLU A 7 1.16 -6.67 -22.86
C GLU A 7 1.33 -7.22 -21.42
N TRP A 8 1.61 -6.35 -20.47
CA TRP A 8 1.88 -6.73 -19.10
C TRP A 8 1.54 -5.61 -18.13
N MET A 9 1.23 -6.01 -16.92
CA MET A 9 1.16 -5.18 -15.72
C MET A 9 1.84 -5.94 -14.60
N TYR A 10 2.40 -5.22 -13.64
CA TYR A 10 3.06 -5.79 -12.48
C TYR A 10 2.56 -5.14 -11.20
N MET A 11 2.37 -5.94 -10.19
CA MET A 11 2.11 -5.51 -8.81
C MET A 11 2.88 -6.45 -7.87
N GLY A 12 3.81 -5.88 -7.10
CA GLY A 12 4.50 -6.58 -6.04
C GLY A 12 3.61 -6.68 -4.81
N HIS A 13 2.99 -7.84 -4.59
CA HIS A 13 2.01 -8.04 -3.51
C HIS A 13 2.70 -8.54 -2.23
N LEU A 14 3.17 -7.59 -1.39
CA LEU A 14 3.87 -7.91 -0.15
C LEU A 14 2.89 -7.89 1.02
N ASN A 15 2.48 -9.08 1.44
CA ASN A 15 1.51 -9.28 2.52
C ASN A 15 2.21 -9.54 3.84
N PHE A 16 1.73 -8.84 4.86
CA PHE A 16 2.08 -9.02 6.25
C PHE A 16 0.81 -9.27 7.06
N ARG A 17 0.95 -9.58 8.33
CA ARG A 17 -0.17 -9.58 9.26
C ARG A 17 -0.30 -8.19 9.88
N PRO A 18 -1.49 -7.55 9.90
CA PRO A 18 -1.71 -6.35 10.68
C PRO A 18 -1.59 -6.70 12.18
N LEU A 19 -0.83 -5.91 12.92
CA LEU A 19 -0.58 -6.14 14.34
C LEU A 19 -1.39 -5.18 15.19
N ASP A 20 -2.16 -5.70 16.13
CA ASP A 20 -2.90 -4.89 17.09
C ASP A 20 -1.94 -4.00 17.90
N GLY A 21 -2.28 -2.72 18.00
CA GLY A 21 -1.39 -1.70 18.55
C GLY A 21 -0.27 -1.25 17.60
N GLY A 22 -0.14 -1.87 16.43
CA GLY A 22 0.82 -1.47 15.41
C GLY A 22 0.45 -0.15 14.72
N ARG A 23 1.45 0.48 14.12
CA ARG A 23 1.31 1.76 13.42
C ARG A 23 1.95 1.70 12.04
N ILE A 24 1.26 2.20 11.01
CA ILE A 24 1.83 2.38 9.68
C ILE A 24 2.46 3.78 9.57
N VAL A 25 3.70 3.84 9.07
CA VAL A 25 4.43 5.05 8.72
C VAL A 25 4.88 4.92 7.27
N TYR A 26 4.61 5.92 6.44
CA TYR A 26 4.92 5.85 5.01
C TYR A 26 5.21 7.23 4.42
N SER A 27 5.97 7.29 3.34
CA SER A 27 6.45 8.52 2.72
C SER A 27 5.43 9.14 1.75
N ALA A 28 4.18 9.32 2.20
CA ALA A 28 3.16 10.10 1.49
C ALA A 28 2.32 10.89 2.49
N PRO A 29 1.78 12.06 2.11
CA PRO A 29 0.82 12.77 2.94
C PRO A 29 -0.42 11.90 3.20
N CYS A 30 -0.83 11.82 4.47
CA CYS A 30 -2.03 11.11 4.87
C CYS A 30 -3.26 12.01 4.71
N THR A 31 -3.54 12.42 3.47
CA THR A 31 -4.66 13.30 3.10
C THR A 31 -5.51 12.62 2.03
N PRO A 32 -6.80 12.95 1.89
CA PRO A 32 -7.66 12.39 0.85
C PRO A 32 -7.12 12.56 -0.59
N ALA A 33 -6.33 13.61 -0.83
CA ALA A 33 -5.72 13.85 -2.14
C ALA A 33 -4.57 12.89 -2.45
N ALA A 34 -3.69 12.59 -1.47
CA ALA A 34 -2.49 11.79 -1.67
C ALA A 34 -2.66 10.31 -1.25
N THR A 35 -3.67 10.02 -0.43
CA THR A 35 -4.01 8.66 0.03
C THR A 35 -5.49 8.43 -0.22
N ARG A 36 -5.82 8.01 -1.42
CA ARG A 36 -7.20 7.80 -1.87
C ARG A 36 -7.66 6.40 -1.51
N ILE A 37 -8.81 6.27 -0.87
CA ILE A 37 -9.42 4.98 -0.59
C ILE A 37 -10.46 4.62 -1.65
N PHE A 38 -10.51 3.35 -2.01
CA PHE A 38 -11.58 2.75 -2.80
C PHE A 38 -12.46 1.94 -1.84
N ALA A 39 -13.45 2.62 -1.24
CA ALA A 39 -14.38 2.02 -0.31
C ALA A 39 -15.42 1.19 -1.08
N ASN A 40 -15.09 -0.04 -1.40
CA ASN A 40 -16.05 -0.99 -1.96
C ASN A 40 -16.10 -2.21 -1.03
N VAL A 41 -17.26 -2.49 -0.46
CA VAL A 41 -17.50 -3.73 0.27
C VAL A 41 -17.96 -4.79 -0.72
N PRO A 42 -17.09 -5.74 -1.13
CA PRO A 42 -17.46 -6.79 -2.06
C PRO A 42 -18.63 -7.62 -1.50
N GLU A 43 -19.51 -8.09 -2.37
CA GLU A 43 -20.69 -8.85 -1.94
C GLU A 43 -20.35 -10.08 -1.09
N HIS A 44 -19.24 -10.76 -1.42
CA HIS A 44 -18.75 -11.91 -0.65
C HIS A 44 -18.17 -11.53 0.72
N ALA A 45 -17.76 -10.29 0.93
CA ALA A 45 -17.22 -9.79 2.19
C ALA A 45 -18.30 -9.24 3.14
N ARG A 46 -19.56 -9.25 2.70
CA ARG A 46 -20.72 -8.80 3.50
C ARG A 46 -21.20 -9.80 4.54
N SER A 47 -20.57 -10.96 4.63
CA SER A 47 -20.87 -11.98 5.64
C SER A 47 -19.74 -12.06 6.66
N GLY A 48 -20.02 -11.92 7.95
CA GLY A 48 -19.07 -12.28 9.01
C GLY A 48 -18.58 -11.17 9.93
N GLY A 49 -19.28 -10.04 10.02
CA GLY A 49 -18.99 -8.97 10.97
C GLY A 49 -20.14 -7.98 11.09
N ASP A 50 -19.96 -6.93 11.86
CA ASP A 50 -20.88 -5.80 11.87
C ASP A 50 -20.67 -4.98 10.61
N LEU A 51 -21.55 -5.21 9.62
CA LEU A 51 -21.44 -4.56 8.32
C LEU A 51 -21.68 -3.05 8.39
N ASP A 52 -22.57 -2.61 9.26
CA ASP A 52 -22.89 -1.18 9.41
C ASP A 52 -21.70 -0.44 10.03
N GLU A 53 -21.03 -1.04 11.03
CA GLU A 53 -19.78 -0.52 11.59
C GLU A 53 -18.67 -0.47 10.55
N ALA A 54 -18.52 -1.51 9.75
CA ALA A 54 -17.54 -1.57 8.67
C ALA A 54 -17.76 -0.50 7.60
N ILE A 55 -19.00 -0.30 7.16
CA ILE A 55 -19.35 0.74 6.18
C ILE A 55 -19.05 2.11 6.75
N THR A 56 -19.47 2.38 8.00
CA THR A 56 -19.19 3.64 8.69
C THR A 56 -17.69 3.91 8.78
N PHE A 57 -16.89 2.91 9.09
CA PHE A 57 -15.44 3.05 9.14
C PHE A 57 -14.84 3.34 7.76
N LEU A 58 -15.29 2.64 6.71
CA LEU A 58 -14.80 2.88 5.34
C LEU A 58 -15.19 4.28 4.82
N GLU A 59 -16.38 4.77 5.17
CA GLU A 59 -16.79 6.14 4.85
C GLU A 59 -15.93 7.17 5.60
N ALA A 60 -15.64 6.94 6.88
CA ALA A 60 -14.73 7.79 7.65
C ALA A 60 -13.31 7.83 7.07
N LEU A 61 -12.82 6.72 6.51
CA LEU A 61 -11.51 6.64 5.85
C LEU A 61 -11.41 7.52 4.59
N VAL A 62 -12.53 7.79 3.91
CA VAL A 62 -12.54 8.70 2.74
C VAL A 62 -12.22 10.12 3.18
N GLU A 63 -12.75 10.55 4.30
CA GLU A 63 -12.55 11.89 4.86
C GLU A 63 -11.23 12.02 5.62
N ASP A 64 -10.88 10.98 6.39
CA ASP A 64 -9.64 10.91 7.16
C ASP A 64 -8.87 9.60 6.90
N PRO A 65 -8.01 9.57 5.89
CA PRO A 65 -7.20 8.40 5.60
C PRO A 65 -6.26 8.00 6.75
N SER A 66 -5.99 8.88 7.73
CA SER A 66 -5.10 8.55 8.85
C SER A 66 -5.63 7.41 9.73
N LEU A 67 -6.93 7.16 9.71
CA LEU A 67 -7.58 6.09 10.46
C LEU A 67 -7.05 4.69 10.11
N HIS A 68 -6.53 4.48 8.87
CA HIS A 68 -5.93 3.20 8.48
C HIS A 68 -4.52 2.98 9.03
N THR A 69 -3.92 3.98 9.64
CA THR A 69 -2.51 3.89 10.09
C THR A 69 -2.34 3.21 11.45
N ARG A 70 -3.41 2.89 12.14
CA ARG A 70 -3.40 2.22 13.45
C ARG A 70 -4.37 1.05 13.47
N PHE A 71 -3.94 -0.06 14.06
CA PHE A 71 -4.75 -1.26 14.19
C PHE A 71 -5.16 -1.49 15.64
N SER A 72 -6.44 -1.83 15.84
CA SER A 72 -7.01 -2.19 17.15
C SER A 72 -7.48 -3.64 17.15
N ALA A 73 -7.42 -4.28 18.31
CA ALA A 73 -7.95 -5.62 18.48
C ALA A 73 -9.46 -5.66 18.15
N GLY A 74 -9.87 -6.69 17.41
CA GLY A 74 -11.28 -6.88 17.04
C GLY A 74 -11.78 -5.92 15.94
N GLN A 75 -10.94 -5.08 15.38
CA GLN A 75 -11.31 -4.19 14.27
C GLN A 75 -11.73 -5.02 13.05
N PHE A 76 -12.93 -4.76 12.53
CA PHE A 76 -13.45 -5.41 11.32
C PHE A 76 -13.28 -4.50 10.12
N ILE A 77 -12.50 -4.96 9.14
CA ILE A 77 -12.27 -4.29 7.85
C ILE A 77 -12.51 -5.32 6.76
N PRO A 78 -13.69 -5.36 6.13
CA PRO A 78 -14.01 -6.36 5.11
C PRO A 78 -13.06 -6.30 3.91
N GLU A 79 -12.76 -5.10 3.44
CA GLU A 79 -11.73 -4.80 2.46
C GLU A 79 -11.54 -3.28 2.35
N ALA A 80 -10.31 -2.83 2.42
CA ALA A 80 -9.93 -1.45 2.14
C ALA A 80 -8.74 -1.43 1.17
N VAL A 81 -8.90 -0.76 0.04
CA VAL A 81 -7.86 -0.59 -0.98
C VAL A 81 -7.54 0.88 -1.13
N PHE A 82 -6.27 1.21 -1.16
CA PHE A 82 -5.79 2.58 -1.27
C PHE A 82 -4.89 2.73 -2.49
N ALA A 83 -5.03 3.85 -3.20
CA ALA A 83 -4.00 4.36 -4.08
C ALA A 83 -3.27 5.50 -3.37
N ILE A 84 -1.94 5.43 -3.32
CA ILE A 84 -1.11 6.33 -2.53
C ILE A 84 -0.06 6.97 -3.44
N ASP A 85 0.02 8.30 -3.40
CA ASP A 85 0.99 9.09 -4.14
C ASP A 85 2.23 9.30 -3.27
N TYR A 86 3.22 8.42 -3.44
CA TYR A 86 4.42 8.39 -2.62
C TYR A 86 5.44 9.46 -3.00
N MET A 87 6.03 10.03 -1.96
CA MET A 87 7.21 10.88 -2.05
C MET A 87 8.47 10.04 -1.89
N THR A 88 9.56 10.53 -2.45
CA THR A 88 10.86 9.85 -2.38
C THR A 88 11.85 10.58 -1.49
N ASP A 89 12.80 9.82 -0.95
CA ASP A 89 14.03 10.38 -0.40
C ASP A 89 14.94 10.93 -1.53
N ASN A 90 16.11 11.45 -1.14
CA ASN A 90 17.09 11.99 -2.08
C ASN A 90 17.78 10.95 -2.99
N GLN A 91 17.55 9.66 -2.71
CA GLN A 91 18.02 8.54 -3.52
C GLN A 91 16.92 7.97 -4.43
N GLY A 92 15.72 8.55 -4.40
CA GLY A 92 14.57 8.13 -5.21
C GLY A 92 13.82 6.91 -4.67
N TRP A 93 13.93 6.61 -3.37
CA TRP A 93 13.19 5.55 -2.70
C TRP A 93 11.97 6.09 -1.96
N ALA A 94 10.85 5.44 -2.12
CA ALA A 94 9.66 5.58 -1.30
C ALA A 94 9.60 4.45 -0.27
N HIS A 95 9.08 4.75 0.92
CA HIS A 95 9.19 3.90 2.09
C HIS A 95 7.85 3.65 2.76
N SER A 96 7.65 2.45 3.31
CA SER A 96 6.52 2.09 4.15
C SER A 96 6.95 1.16 5.27
N LEU A 97 6.50 1.44 6.50
CA LEU A 97 6.74 0.64 7.69
C LEU A 97 5.41 0.23 8.32
N GLN A 98 5.34 -0.98 8.86
CA GLN A 98 4.45 -1.31 9.96
C GLN A 98 5.30 -1.43 11.23
N LEU A 99 5.22 -0.44 12.10
CA LEU A 99 5.86 -0.47 13.41
C LEU A 99 5.06 -1.37 14.35
N HIS A 100 5.75 -2.29 15.00
CA HIS A 100 5.18 -3.22 15.96
C HIS A 100 5.17 -2.62 17.37
N PRO A 101 4.30 -3.10 18.27
CA PRO A 101 4.31 -2.65 19.67
C PRO A 101 5.61 -2.91 20.41
N ASP A 102 6.40 -3.91 20.00
CA ASP A 102 7.71 -4.26 20.56
C ASP A 102 8.89 -3.48 19.96
N GLY A 103 8.61 -2.55 19.03
CA GLY A 103 9.58 -1.68 18.39
C GLY A 103 10.15 -2.21 17.08
N TYR A 104 10.01 -3.48 16.74
CA TYR A 104 10.38 -3.99 15.42
C TYR A 104 9.51 -3.36 14.33
N ALA A 105 9.91 -3.48 13.06
CA ALA A 105 9.07 -3.05 11.96
C ALA A 105 9.16 -3.99 10.75
N HIS A 106 8.03 -4.27 10.13
CA HIS A 106 8.02 -4.69 8.74
C HIS A 106 8.31 -3.49 7.84
N TYR A 107 9.13 -3.69 6.84
CA TYR A 107 9.61 -2.64 5.94
C TYR A 107 9.45 -3.04 4.48
N VAL A 108 8.99 -2.09 3.67
CA VAL A 108 9.01 -2.18 2.22
C VAL A 108 9.43 -0.83 1.64
N ALA A 109 10.32 -0.86 0.65
CA ALA A 109 10.66 0.31 -0.16
C ALA A 109 10.67 -0.04 -1.64
N HIS A 110 10.45 0.95 -2.48
CA HIS A 110 10.49 0.82 -3.92
C HIS A 110 10.93 2.13 -4.57
N ARG A 111 11.13 2.10 -5.88
CA ARG A 111 11.43 3.29 -6.68
C ARG A 111 10.20 3.70 -7.49
N PRO A 112 9.51 4.82 -7.17
CA PRO A 112 8.36 5.31 -7.95
C PRO A 112 8.69 5.60 -9.41
N ALA A 113 9.93 5.94 -9.73
CA ALA A 113 10.38 6.09 -11.12
C ALA A 113 10.29 4.79 -11.94
N GLN A 114 10.26 3.63 -11.27
CA GLN A 114 10.14 2.29 -11.89
C GLN A 114 8.73 1.71 -11.72
N LEU A 115 8.11 1.95 -10.58
CA LEU A 115 6.80 1.45 -10.16
C LEU A 115 5.97 2.64 -9.67
N PRO A 116 5.32 3.39 -10.60
CA PRO A 116 4.74 4.70 -10.29
C PRO A 116 3.47 4.64 -9.44
N HIS A 117 2.85 3.48 -9.32
CA HIS A 117 1.60 3.33 -8.57
C HIS A 117 1.86 2.62 -7.25
N GLY A 118 1.33 3.20 -6.19
CA GLY A 118 1.37 2.61 -4.86
C GLY A 118 -0.01 2.16 -4.42
N VAL A 119 -0.18 0.86 -4.22
CA VAL A 119 -1.42 0.30 -3.70
C VAL A 119 -1.16 -0.22 -2.29
N ARG A 120 -2.13 -0.02 -1.40
CA ARG A 120 -2.21 -0.68 -0.08
C ARG A 120 -3.52 -1.42 -0.01
N TRP A 121 -3.51 -2.58 0.64
CA TRP A 121 -4.68 -3.42 0.84
C TRP A 121 -4.75 -3.89 2.29
N ILE A 122 -5.92 -3.76 2.90
CA ILE A 122 -6.16 -4.17 4.28
C ILE A 122 -7.42 -5.01 4.31
N ARG A 123 -7.33 -6.19 4.93
CA ARG A 123 -8.46 -7.05 5.21
C ARG A 123 -8.34 -7.61 6.61
N ARG A 124 -9.38 -7.43 7.41
CA ARG A 124 -9.50 -7.95 8.77
C ARG A 124 -10.90 -8.51 8.96
N THR A 125 -11.04 -9.80 8.82
CA THR A 125 -12.29 -10.55 8.98
C THR A 125 -12.03 -11.75 9.91
N PRO A 126 -13.07 -12.46 10.40
CA PRO A 126 -12.87 -13.67 11.18
C PRO A 126 -12.02 -14.74 10.50
N ASP A 127 -12.05 -14.80 9.18
CA ASP A 127 -11.37 -15.83 8.38
C ASP A 127 -10.03 -15.36 7.79
N GLU A 128 -9.78 -14.05 7.75
CA GLU A 128 -8.61 -13.47 7.09
C GLU A 128 -8.14 -12.21 7.79
N ASP A 129 -6.84 -12.14 8.10
CA ASP A 129 -6.20 -10.99 8.72
C ASP A 129 -4.91 -10.68 7.94
N ALA A 130 -5.01 -9.77 6.97
CA ALA A 130 -3.93 -9.49 6.03
C ALA A 130 -3.74 -7.99 5.79
N LEU A 131 -2.48 -7.60 5.67
CA LEU A 131 -2.02 -6.26 5.34
C LEU A 131 -1.09 -6.35 4.12
N GLY A 132 -1.59 -5.99 2.96
CA GLY A 132 -0.75 -5.59 1.84
C GLY A 132 -0.14 -4.24 2.16
N LEU A 133 0.90 -4.23 3.00
CA LEU A 133 1.53 -3.02 3.55
C LEU A 133 1.92 -2.08 2.44
N TRP A 134 2.43 -2.66 1.35
CA TRP A 134 2.82 -1.93 0.18
C TRP A 134 2.83 -2.84 -1.06
N LEU A 135 2.12 -2.41 -2.10
CA LEU A 135 2.02 -3.10 -3.38
C LEU A 135 2.51 -2.15 -4.49
N PRO A 136 3.83 -2.01 -4.66
CA PRO A 136 4.37 -1.18 -5.73
C PRO A 136 4.02 -1.78 -7.09
N ALA A 137 3.50 -0.95 -8.00
CA ALA A 137 2.90 -1.43 -9.23
C ALA A 137 3.19 -0.54 -10.44
N THR A 138 3.02 -1.11 -11.61
CA THR A 138 3.04 -0.37 -12.89
C THR A 138 1.65 0.09 -13.32
N ALA A 139 0.60 -0.37 -12.63
CA ALA A 139 -0.78 -0.03 -12.88
C ALA A 139 -1.55 -0.06 -11.54
N GLU A 140 -2.73 0.54 -11.51
CA GLU A 140 -3.64 0.45 -10.37
C GLU A 140 -4.40 -0.88 -10.36
N HIS A 141 -5.43 -1.00 -9.53
CA HIS A 141 -6.18 -2.25 -9.32
C HIS A 141 -7.49 -2.34 -10.12
N GLY A 142 -7.71 -1.44 -11.08
CA GLY A 142 -8.96 -1.35 -11.85
C GLY A 142 -9.21 -2.49 -12.85
N GLY A 143 -8.25 -3.39 -13.02
CA GLY A 143 -8.28 -4.49 -13.97
C GLY A 143 -7.82 -4.07 -15.38
N TYR A 144 -7.51 -5.07 -16.21
CA TYR A 144 -6.83 -4.88 -17.50
C TYR A 144 -7.47 -3.80 -18.40
N THR A 145 -8.80 -3.83 -18.56
CA THR A 145 -9.48 -2.89 -19.47
C THR A 145 -9.34 -1.44 -19.00
N ALA A 146 -9.63 -1.20 -17.72
CA ALA A 146 -9.53 0.14 -17.13
C ALA A 146 -8.07 0.65 -17.14
N GLU A 147 -7.11 -0.20 -16.80
CA GLU A 147 -5.70 0.18 -16.77
C GLU A 147 -5.15 0.43 -18.20
N LYS A 148 -5.68 -0.29 -19.19
CA LYS A 148 -5.34 -0.07 -20.60
C LYS A 148 -5.87 1.27 -21.10
N GLU A 149 -7.09 1.65 -20.73
CA GLU A 149 -7.67 2.95 -21.07
C GLU A 149 -6.89 4.11 -20.44
N LYS A 150 -6.34 3.92 -19.24
CA LYS A 150 -5.44 4.88 -18.56
C LYS A 150 -4.03 4.93 -19.18
N GLY A 151 -3.67 3.98 -20.04
CA GLY A 151 -2.33 3.88 -20.62
C GLY A 151 -1.28 3.21 -19.70
N PHE A 152 -1.70 2.48 -18.67
CA PHE A 152 -0.83 1.86 -17.67
C PHE A 152 -0.42 0.42 -18.01
N VAL A 153 -0.91 -0.12 -19.12
CA VAL A 153 -0.50 -1.44 -19.65
C VAL A 153 0.80 -1.30 -20.40
N GLY A 154 1.86 -1.91 -19.88
CA GLY A 154 3.16 -1.96 -20.52
C GLY A 154 3.19 -2.93 -21.72
N ARG A 155 4.15 -2.78 -22.60
CA ARG A 155 4.39 -3.69 -23.71
C ARG A 155 5.86 -4.04 -23.82
N LEU A 156 6.15 -5.33 -23.97
CA LEU A 156 7.49 -5.85 -24.23
C LEU A 156 7.53 -6.45 -25.63
N ALA A 157 8.57 -6.15 -26.39
CA ALA A 157 8.85 -6.84 -27.63
C ALA A 157 9.39 -8.26 -27.36
N ALA A 158 9.52 -9.06 -28.40
CA ALA A 158 10.09 -10.39 -28.29
C ALA A 158 11.55 -10.32 -27.79
N GLY A 159 11.86 -10.99 -26.69
CA GLY A 159 13.19 -11.01 -26.07
C GLY A 159 13.54 -9.81 -25.20
N GLU A 160 12.69 -8.80 -25.10
CA GLU A 160 12.88 -7.69 -24.16
C GLU A 160 12.66 -8.14 -22.72
N SER A 161 13.25 -7.39 -21.80
CA SER A 161 13.09 -7.53 -20.36
C SER A 161 12.90 -6.17 -19.71
N VAL A 162 12.21 -6.15 -18.59
CA VAL A 162 12.08 -5.01 -17.69
C VAL A 162 12.49 -5.44 -16.29
N ALA A 163 13.08 -4.55 -15.52
CA ALA A 163 13.51 -4.80 -14.16
C ALA A 163 13.15 -3.61 -13.27
N TRP A 164 12.82 -3.90 -12.04
CA TRP A 164 12.57 -2.93 -10.99
C TRP A 164 13.13 -3.40 -9.66
N GLN A 165 13.25 -2.47 -8.71
CA GLN A 165 13.85 -2.72 -7.43
C GLN A 165 12.81 -2.51 -6.31
N ILE A 166 12.70 -3.51 -5.46
CA ILE A 166 11.90 -3.50 -4.24
C ILE A 166 12.79 -4.01 -3.12
N GLU A 167 12.75 -3.35 -1.97
CA GLU A 167 13.37 -3.81 -0.73
C GLU A 167 12.27 -4.19 0.26
N ALA A 168 12.42 -5.31 0.95
CA ALA A 168 11.50 -5.72 2.00
C ALA A 168 12.23 -6.49 3.09
N GLY A 169 11.79 -6.34 4.33
CA GLY A 169 12.41 -7.03 5.46
C GLY A 169 11.79 -6.72 6.81
N LEU A 170 12.46 -7.22 7.84
CA LEU A 170 12.21 -6.91 9.24
C LEU A 170 13.36 -6.04 9.75
N MET A 171 13.03 -4.92 10.37
CA MET A 171 13.97 -4.01 11.01
C MET A 171 13.97 -4.21 12.52
N ALA A 172 15.16 -4.12 13.12
CA ALA A 172 15.31 -4.04 14.57
C ALA A 172 14.82 -2.67 15.10
N PRO A 173 14.53 -2.54 16.39
CA PRO A 173 13.92 -1.31 16.95
C PRO A 173 14.67 -0.02 16.62
N ASP A 174 15.98 0.00 16.77
CA ASP A 174 16.80 1.19 16.50
C ASP A 174 16.79 1.57 15.00
N GLU A 175 16.80 0.58 14.12
CA GLU A 175 16.69 0.79 12.67
C GLU A 175 15.30 1.28 12.28
N ALA A 176 14.25 0.71 12.90
CA ALA A 176 12.86 1.07 12.66
C ALA A 176 12.56 2.51 13.09
N GLU A 177 13.06 2.92 14.26
CA GLU A 177 12.93 4.30 14.77
C GLU A 177 13.66 5.29 13.83
N THR A 178 14.90 4.98 13.47
CA THR A 178 15.69 5.79 12.53
C THR A 178 14.99 5.95 11.18
N LYS A 179 14.45 4.85 10.64
CA LYS A 179 13.74 4.86 9.36
C LYS A 179 12.43 5.64 9.46
N ALA A 180 11.67 5.48 10.54
CA ALA A 180 10.44 6.25 10.76
C ALA A 180 10.70 7.76 10.81
N ALA A 181 11.74 8.20 11.54
CA ALA A 181 12.14 9.60 11.56
C ALA A 181 12.57 10.12 10.18
N ALA A 182 13.29 9.31 9.39
CA ALA A 182 13.67 9.67 8.03
C ALA A 182 12.44 9.82 7.11
N ILE A 183 11.42 8.98 7.24
CA ILE A 183 10.15 9.09 6.50
C ILE A 183 9.43 10.38 6.89
N GLU A 184 9.35 10.70 8.18
CA GLU A 184 8.73 11.94 8.65
C GLU A 184 9.47 13.19 8.11
N ALA A 185 10.80 13.13 8.01
CA ALA A 185 11.58 14.21 7.40
C ALA A 185 11.27 14.42 5.90
N ILE A 186 11.01 13.35 5.13
CA ILE A 186 10.57 13.46 3.74
C ILE A 186 9.26 14.27 3.65
N LEU A 187 8.31 13.99 4.54
CA LEU A 187 7.00 14.67 4.54
C LEU A 187 7.11 16.18 4.86
N GLN A 188 8.09 16.58 5.67
CA GLN A 188 8.31 17.99 6.02
C GLN A 188 8.87 18.82 4.86
N THR A 189 9.39 18.20 3.81
CA THR A 189 9.95 18.95 2.65
C THR A 189 8.88 19.61 1.79
N VAL A 190 7.60 19.20 1.88
CA VAL A 190 6.48 19.72 1.07
C VAL A 190 5.78 20.92 1.73
N GLY A 191 6.00 21.16 3.00
CA GLY A 191 5.41 22.30 3.73
C GLY A 191 6.20 23.60 3.62
N ARG A 192 7.23 23.63 2.79
CA ARG A 192 8.06 24.80 2.49
C ARG A 192 7.95 25.14 1.00
#